data_b70aef23e7c178cff54ef2284b6e73ee
#
_entry.id   b70aef23e7c178cff54ef2284b6e73ee
#
_cell.length_a   1.000
_cell.length_b   1.000
_cell.length_c   1.000
_cell.angle_alpha   90.00
_cell.angle_beta   90.00
_cell.angle_gamma   90.00
#
_symmetry.space_group_name_H-M   'P 1'
#
loop_
_entity.id
_entity.type
_entity.pdbx_description
1 polymer ?
#
loop_
_entity_poly.entity_id
_entity_poly.type
_entity_poly.pdbx_seq_one_letter_code
_entity_poly.pdbx_strand_id
1 'polypeptide(L)'
;MAGRDEAPDGVAAWGRLAALWSADLLLIQVVLMARIPWIEQAYGQDTLARWHRWTGFASFHLLLVHVVLALIAYAGIDLLAEPGMLAACTALAALILVVVTSVRRARRRLRYERWHLLHLYAYLGVGLALPHEFLIGSDFRPPAVRAFWWGAYAFAAGSVLIFRLCLPLWRTLRHRLTVDHIDPEAPGLVSVYLRGRRLDRLPVRAGQFFVWRFLDGRGTLRGNPFSLSGPPRGDALRITVKVVGDGSSRVAALRPGTRVLIEGPYGRMTAASYAGGPVTMLACGVGVTPLLALLWDLPYGLGKATLVYRTRHPQEVAFLAELEWLAEHRGVRLVPLVGPRAAAGSWLPAEYADYDDAGALRSISPDIAAHDVYVCGPDAWTTSVFRAARAVGVPPGRLHREQFGW
;
A
#
# COMPACT_ATOMS: atom_id res chain seq x y z
N MET A 1 -45.93 -30.95 20.06
CA MET A 1 -45.68 -30.02 18.95
C MET A 1 -46.43 -28.73 19.30
N ALA A 2 -45.77 -27.90 20.12
CA ALA A 2 -46.30 -26.58 20.48
C ALA A 2 -45.90 -25.58 19.39
N GLY A 3 -46.83 -24.72 19.01
CA GLY A 3 -46.68 -23.78 17.92
C GLY A 3 -45.41 -22.94 18.04
N ARG A 4 -44.60 -22.98 17.01
CA ARG A 4 -43.60 -21.94 16.75
C ARG A 4 -44.40 -20.68 16.40
N ASP A 5 -44.50 -19.75 17.33
CA ASP A 5 -44.88 -18.39 17.01
C ASP A 5 -43.90 -17.92 15.96
N GLU A 6 -44.37 -17.84 14.71
CA GLU A 6 -43.60 -17.38 13.58
C GLU A 6 -43.21 -15.94 13.89
N ALA A 7 -41.89 -15.72 14.08
CA ALA A 7 -41.34 -14.37 14.10
C ALA A 7 -41.88 -13.58 12.88
N PRO A 8 -42.15 -12.28 12.99
CA PRO A 8 -42.63 -11.50 11.84
C PRO A 8 -41.74 -11.79 10.66
N ASP A 9 -42.24 -12.44 9.61
CA ASP A 9 -41.48 -12.92 8.43
C ASP A 9 -40.54 -11.86 7.86
N GLY A 10 -40.92 -10.59 7.98
CA GLY A 10 -40.10 -9.45 7.58
C GLY A 10 -38.82 -9.27 8.38
N VAL A 11 -38.83 -9.41 9.72
CA VAL A 11 -37.64 -9.16 10.56
C VAL A 11 -36.55 -10.21 10.30
N ALA A 12 -36.95 -11.47 10.23
CA ALA A 12 -36.05 -12.57 9.90
C ALA A 12 -35.50 -12.44 8.48
N ALA A 13 -36.30 -12.02 7.50
CA ALA A 13 -35.86 -11.80 6.12
C ALA A 13 -34.84 -10.67 6.01
N TRP A 14 -35.09 -9.52 6.65
CA TRP A 14 -34.12 -8.42 6.67
C TRP A 14 -32.82 -8.81 7.41
N GLY A 15 -32.93 -9.58 8.51
CA GLY A 15 -31.75 -10.10 9.21
C GLY A 15 -30.88 -10.99 8.32
N ARG A 16 -31.49 -11.91 7.56
CA ARG A 16 -30.77 -12.76 6.60
C ARG A 16 -30.13 -11.94 5.47
N LEU A 17 -30.87 -10.98 4.91
CA LEU A 17 -30.34 -10.12 3.85
C LEU A 17 -29.12 -9.32 4.34
N ALA A 18 -29.17 -8.77 5.55
CA ALA A 18 -28.05 -8.06 6.16
C ALA A 18 -26.83 -9.00 6.35
N ALA A 19 -27.06 -10.27 6.74
CA ALA A 19 -25.99 -11.28 6.85
C ALA A 19 -25.31 -11.55 5.50
N LEU A 20 -26.11 -11.81 4.45
CA LEU A 20 -25.60 -12.09 3.12
C LEU A 20 -24.76 -10.92 2.56
N TRP A 21 -25.24 -9.69 2.68
CA TRP A 21 -24.47 -8.52 2.27
C TRP A 21 -23.22 -8.30 3.12
N SER A 22 -23.30 -8.58 4.42
CA SER A 22 -22.12 -8.51 5.29
C SER A 22 -21.05 -9.52 4.86
N ALA A 23 -21.44 -10.77 4.61
CA ALA A 23 -20.53 -11.82 4.16
C ALA A 23 -19.89 -11.49 2.80
N ASP A 24 -20.68 -10.98 1.85
CA ASP A 24 -20.19 -10.59 0.53
C ASP A 24 -19.14 -9.46 0.62
N LEU A 25 -19.45 -8.39 1.34
CA LEU A 25 -18.52 -7.29 1.58
C LEU A 25 -17.28 -7.75 2.37
N LEU A 26 -17.42 -8.73 3.28
CA LEU A 26 -16.31 -9.32 4.02
C LEU A 26 -15.35 -10.07 3.09
N LEU A 27 -15.86 -10.82 2.12
CA LEU A 27 -15.03 -11.47 1.10
C LEU A 27 -14.39 -10.48 0.14
N ILE A 28 -15.15 -9.47 -0.32
CA ILE A 28 -14.61 -8.39 -1.17
C ILE A 28 -13.43 -7.70 -0.49
N GLN A 29 -13.53 -7.34 0.79
CA GLN A 29 -12.43 -6.68 1.49
C GLN A 29 -11.17 -7.57 1.64
N VAL A 30 -11.35 -8.90 1.72
CA VAL A 30 -10.22 -9.86 1.70
C VAL A 30 -9.53 -9.81 0.33
N VAL A 31 -10.29 -9.85 -0.76
CA VAL A 31 -9.77 -9.81 -2.13
C VAL A 31 -9.07 -8.47 -2.42
N LEU A 32 -9.61 -7.33 -1.94
CA LEU A 32 -8.98 -6.02 -2.08
C LEU A 32 -7.56 -5.97 -1.49
N MET A 33 -7.30 -6.77 -0.44
CA MET A 33 -5.99 -6.83 0.21
C MET A 33 -5.16 -8.05 -0.19
N ALA A 34 -5.64 -8.88 -1.11
CA ALA A 34 -4.93 -10.07 -1.57
C ALA A 34 -3.69 -9.79 -2.43
N ARG A 35 -3.44 -8.54 -2.82
CA ARG A 35 -2.27 -8.14 -3.63
C ARG A 35 -2.28 -8.72 -5.04
N ILE A 36 -3.45 -8.81 -5.65
CA ILE A 36 -3.63 -9.27 -7.03
C ILE A 36 -2.98 -8.26 -7.98
N PRO A 37 -1.95 -8.64 -8.76
CA PRO A 37 -1.10 -7.68 -9.47
C PRO A 37 -1.84 -6.76 -10.44
N TRP A 38 -2.78 -7.30 -11.22
CA TRP A 38 -3.53 -6.50 -12.21
C TRP A 38 -4.55 -5.55 -11.55
N ILE A 39 -5.14 -5.92 -10.41
CA ILE A 39 -6.04 -5.03 -9.63
C ILE A 39 -5.20 -3.90 -9.00
N GLU A 40 -4.04 -4.23 -8.45
CA GLU A 40 -3.16 -3.24 -7.85
C GLU A 40 -2.59 -2.26 -8.88
N GLN A 41 -2.21 -2.74 -10.07
CA GLN A 41 -1.78 -1.89 -11.19
C GLN A 41 -2.90 -0.96 -11.67
N ALA A 42 -4.15 -1.45 -11.73
CA ALA A 42 -5.30 -0.65 -12.17
C ALA A 42 -5.67 0.47 -11.18
N TYR A 43 -5.76 0.14 -9.88
CA TYR A 43 -6.34 1.04 -8.88
C TYR A 43 -5.31 1.63 -7.90
N GLY A 44 -4.17 0.99 -7.70
CA GLY A 44 -3.14 1.36 -6.72
C GLY A 44 -3.50 0.96 -5.31
N GLN A 45 -2.48 0.63 -4.52
CA GLN A 45 -2.63 0.13 -3.15
C GLN A 45 -3.38 1.10 -2.22
N ASP A 46 -3.15 2.40 -2.37
CA ASP A 46 -3.81 3.43 -1.54
C ASP A 46 -5.31 3.47 -1.75
N THR A 47 -5.77 3.27 -2.98
CA THR A 47 -7.19 3.21 -3.32
C THR A 47 -7.81 1.93 -2.79
N LEU A 48 -7.14 0.78 -3.00
CA LEU A 48 -7.59 -0.52 -2.50
C LEU A 48 -7.66 -0.55 -0.97
N ALA A 49 -6.69 0.01 -0.27
CA ALA A 49 -6.71 0.14 1.20
C ALA A 49 -7.84 1.07 1.69
N ARG A 50 -8.18 2.10 0.93
CA ARG A 50 -9.31 2.98 1.21
C ARG A 50 -10.63 2.26 1.03
N TRP A 51 -10.81 1.50 -0.07
CA TRP A 51 -11.98 0.67 -0.30
C TRP A 51 -12.13 -0.42 0.73
N HIS A 52 -11.05 -1.15 1.05
CA HIS A 52 -11.03 -2.13 2.14
C HIS A 52 -11.56 -1.55 3.46
N ARG A 53 -11.18 -0.32 3.80
CA ARG A 53 -11.67 0.33 5.02
C ARG A 53 -13.18 0.59 4.98
N TRP A 54 -13.70 1.11 3.86
CA TRP A 54 -15.13 1.41 3.71
C TRP A 54 -15.96 0.14 3.65
N THR A 55 -15.56 -0.86 2.88
CA THR A 55 -16.24 -2.15 2.80
C THR A 55 -16.22 -2.85 4.17
N GLY A 56 -15.10 -2.75 4.90
CA GLY A 56 -15.00 -3.32 6.24
C GLY A 56 -15.95 -2.67 7.25
N PHE A 57 -16.07 -1.35 7.22
CA PHE A 57 -17.07 -0.68 8.07
C PHE A 57 -18.51 -1.04 7.67
N ALA A 58 -18.83 -1.04 6.39
CA ALA A 58 -20.17 -1.42 5.91
C ALA A 58 -20.51 -2.86 6.30
N SER A 59 -19.61 -3.81 6.03
CA SER A 59 -19.76 -5.21 6.40
C SER A 59 -20.03 -5.39 7.91
N PHE A 60 -19.21 -4.74 8.74
CA PHE A 60 -19.35 -4.86 10.19
C PHE A 60 -20.67 -4.28 10.72
N HIS A 61 -21.14 -3.15 10.21
CA HIS A 61 -22.44 -2.60 10.60
C HIS A 61 -23.59 -3.52 10.16
N LEU A 62 -23.54 -4.08 8.96
CA LEU A 62 -24.51 -5.06 8.49
C LEU A 62 -24.50 -6.34 9.35
N LEU A 63 -23.33 -6.78 9.79
CA LEU A 63 -23.21 -7.89 10.73
C LEU A 63 -23.91 -7.58 12.07
N LEU A 64 -23.73 -6.39 12.62
CA LEU A 64 -24.43 -5.98 13.85
C LEU A 64 -25.94 -5.89 13.64
N VAL A 65 -26.40 -5.37 12.50
CA VAL A 65 -27.83 -5.37 12.13
C VAL A 65 -28.35 -6.80 12.06
N HIS A 66 -27.63 -7.71 11.40
CA HIS A 66 -28.00 -9.13 11.37
C HIS A 66 -28.16 -9.71 12.78
N VAL A 67 -27.17 -9.52 13.65
CA VAL A 67 -27.20 -10.06 15.03
C VAL A 67 -28.41 -9.50 15.79
N VAL A 68 -28.68 -8.20 15.74
CA VAL A 68 -29.81 -7.58 16.42
C VAL A 68 -31.14 -8.12 15.90
N LEU A 69 -31.31 -8.18 14.58
CA LEU A 69 -32.53 -8.68 13.97
C LEU A 69 -32.73 -10.18 14.23
N ALA A 70 -31.66 -10.97 14.27
CA ALA A 70 -31.72 -12.39 14.64
C ALA A 70 -32.15 -12.57 16.08
N LEU A 71 -31.62 -11.81 17.04
CA LEU A 71 -32.05 -11.85 18.44
C LEU A 71 -33.52 -11.48 18.63
N ILE A 72 -34.04 -10.54 17.83
CA ILE A 72 -35.46 -10.16 17.83
C ILE A 72 -36.30 -11.26 17.19
N ALA A 73 -35.91 -11.77 16.03
CA ALA A 73 -36.69 -12.73 15.26
C ALA A 73 -36.78 -14.11 15.93
N TYR A 74 -35.73 -14.50 16.65
CA TYR A 74 -35.61 -15.80 17.30
C TYR A 74 -35.63 -15.68 18.83
N ALA A 75 -36.28 -14.65 19.37
CA ALA A 75 -36.47 -14.49 20.81
C ALA A 75 -37.18 -15.71 21.42
N GLY A 76 -36.62 -16.23 22.53
CA GLY A 76 -37.16 -17.44 23.19
C GLY A 76 -36.64 -18.77 22.66
N ILE A 77 -35.77 -18.76 21.62
CA ILE A 77 -35.08 -19.97 21.14
C ILE A 77 -33.66 -19.97 21.74
N ASP A 78 -33.22 -21.14 22.21
CA ASP A 78 -31.80 -21.30 22.64
C ASP A 78 -30.90 -21.40 21.41
N LEU A 79 -30.52 -20.20 20.90
CA LEU A 79 -29.64 -20.08 19.73
C LEU A 79 -28.27 -20.71 19.97
N LEU A 80 -27.79 -20.80 21.23
CA LEU A 80 -26.47 -21.35 21.54
C LEU A 80 -26.44 -22.88 21.40
N ALA A 81 -27.60 -23.53 21.45
CA ALA A 81 -27.72 -24.97 21.20
C ALA A 81 -27.65 -25.34 19.70
N GLU A 82 -27.80 -24.35 18.81
CA GLU A 82 -27.79 -24.62 17.37
C GLU A 82 -26.36 -24.92 16.86
N PRO A 83 -26.21 -25.86 15.90
CA PRO A 83 -24.90 -26.23 15.36
C PRO A 83 -24.14 -25.03 14.76
N GLY A 84 -22.87 -24.84 15.17
CA GLY A 84 -22.02 -23.75 14.66
C GLY A 84 -22.22 -22.38 15.33
N MET A 85 -23.20 -22.20 16.22
CA MET A 85 -23.48 -20.91 16.86
C MET A 85 -22.34 -20.45 17.79
N LEU A 86 -21.71 -21.36 18.55
CA LEU A 86 -20.55 -21.02 19.37
C LEU A 86 -19.37 -20.51 18.50
N ALA A 87 -19.18 -21.12 17.33
CA ALA A 87 -18.18 -20.65 16.37
C ALA A 87 -18.56 -19.27 15.82
N ALA A 88 -19.83 -19.00 15.53
CA ALA A 88 -20.32 -17.69 15.09
C ALA A 88 -20.15 -16.60 16.17
N CYS A 89 -20.42 -16.91 17.44
CA CYS A 89 -20.15 -15.99 18.55
C CYS A 89 -18.67 -15.68 18.69
N THR A 90 -17.80 -16.67 18.52
CA THR A 90 -16.34 -16.50 18.54
C THR A 90 -15.87 -15.69 17.34
N ALA A 91 -16.47 -15.92 16.16
CA ALA A 91 -16.23 -15.11 14.95
C ALA A 91 -16.58 -13.64 15.17
N LEU A 92 -17.77 -13.38 15.75
CA LEU A 92 -18.23 -12.03 16.09
C LEU A 92 -17.26 -11.35 17.06
N ALA A 93 -16.83 -12.04 18.12
CA ALA A 93 -15.87 -11.51 19.09
C ALA A 93 -14.52 -11.17 18.42
N ALA A 94 -14.02 -12.03 17.52
CA ALA A 94 -12.80 -11.78 16.77
C ALA A 94 -12.94 -10.55 15.85
N LEU A 95 -14.07 -10.40 15.14
CA LEU A 95 -14.32 -9.25 14.27
C LEU A 95 -14.49 -7.95 15.07
N ILE A 96 -15.15 -7.97 16.22
CA ILE A 96 -15.23 -6.82 17.14
C ILE A 96 -13.82 -6.40 17.57
N LEU A 97 -12.97 -7.35 17.99
CA LEU A 97 -11.59 -7.09 18.37
C LEU A 97 -10.82 -6.41 17.23
N VAL A 98 -10.95 -6.91 16.01
CA VAL A 98 -10.30 -6.35 14.81
C VAL A 98 -10.77 -4.91 14.56
N VAL A 99 -12.08 -4.65 14.61
CA VAL A 99 -12.64 -3.31 14.35
C VAL A 99 -12.21 -2.34 15.45
N VAL A 100 -12.36 -2.70 16.73
CA VAL A 100 -12.00 -1.84 17.86
C VAL A 100 -10.52 -1.47 17.83
N THR A 101 -9.63 -2.42 17.54
CA THR A 101 -8.19 -2.17 17.45
C THR A 101 -7.79 -1.39 16.19
N SER A 102 -8.65 -1.37 15.17
CA SER A 102 -8.42 -0.65 13.91
C SER A 102 -8.95 0.79 13.91
N VAL A 103 -9.79 1.18 14.88
CA VAL A 103 -10.20 2.58 15.05
C VAL A 103 -8.97 3.48 15.28
N ARG A 104 -8.93 4.64 14.61
CA ARG A 104 -7.77 5.56 14.61
C ARG A 104 -7.17 5.82 15.99
N ARG A 105 -8.03 5.98 17.03
CA ARG A 105 -7.60 6.25 18.42
C ARG A 105 -6.85 5.06 19.03
N ALA A 106 -7.36 3.85 18.86
CA ALA A 106 -6.73 2.61 19.34
C ALA A 106 -5.48 2.27 18.51
N ARG A 107 -5.57 2.40 17.18
CA ARG A 107 -4.46 2.14 16.25
C ARG A 107 -3.21 2.97 16.57
N ARG A 108 -3.34 4.24 16.95
CA ARG A 108 -2.22 5.11 17.30
C ARG A 108 -1.49 4.68 18.58
N ARG A 109 -2.12 3.90 19.46
CA ARG A 109 -1.55 3.40 20.72
C ARG A 109 -0.83 2.05 20.56
N LEU A 110 -1.06 1.37 19.44
CA LEU A 110 -0.49 0.06 19.16
C LEU A 110 0.75 0.18 18.26
N ARG A 111 1.80 -0.60 18.56
CA ARG A 111 2.88 -0.81 17.60
C ARG A 111 2.32 -1.52 16.37
N TYR A 112 2.86 -1.19 15.19
CA TYR A 112 2.37 -1.73 13.91
C TYR A 112 2.30 -3.25 13.91
N GLU A 113 3.32 -3.92 14.43
CA GLU A 113 3.41 -5.38 14.43
C GLU A 113 2.28 -6.01 15.28
N ARG A 114 1.99 -5.45 16.46
CA ARG A 114 0.90 -5.93 17.33
C ARG A 114 -0.46 -5.71 16.69
N TRP A 115 -0.67 -4.53 16.14
CA TRP A 115 -1.90 -4.23 15.42
C TRP A 115 -2.10 -5.19 14.24
N HIS A 116 -1.05 -5.42 13.44
CA HIS A 116 -1.13 -6.31 12.29
C HIS A 116 -1.49 -7.75 12.70
N LEU A 117 -0.88 -8.27 13.76
CA LEU A 117 -1.22 -9.59 14.30
C LEU A 117 -2.68 -9.66 14.75
N LEU A 118 -3.15 -8.65 15.49
CA LEU A 118 -4.56 -8.58 15.89
C LEU A 118 -5.50 -8.49 14.68
N HIS A 119 -5.10 -7.76 13.65
CA HIS A 119 -5.90 -7.64 12.43
C HIS A 119 -6.03 -8.97 11.66
N LEU A 120 -5.05 -9.86 11.77
CA LEU A 120 -5.12 -11.20 11.16
C LEU A 120 -6.22 -12.09 11.77
N TYR A 121 -6.72 -11.79 12.99
CA TYR A 121 -7.89 -12.45 13.55
C TYR A 121 -9.15 -12.26 12.69
N ALA A 122 -9.18 -11.30 11.76
CA ALA A 122 -10.24 -11.21 10.75
C ALA A 122 -10.38 -12.49 9.93
N TYR A 123 -9.26 -13.11 9.52
CA TYR A 123 -9.29 -14.38 8.79
C TYR A 123 -9.85 -15.53 9.64
N LEU A 124 -9.51 -15.55 10.93
CA LEU A 124 -10.08 -16.50 11.86
C LEU A 124 -11.58 -16.27 12.02
N GLY A 125 -12.02 -15.01 12.15
CA GLY A 125 -13.44 -14.65 12.22
C GLY A 125 -14.22 -15.12 10.99
N VAL A 126 -13.68 -14.89 9.77
CA VAL A 126 -14.28 -15.38 8.52
C VAL A 126 -14.41 -16.90 8.52
N GLY A 127 -13.35 -17.63 8.90
CA GLY A 127 -13.36 -19.09 8.92
C GLY A 127 -14.34 -19.68 9.95
N LEU A 128 -14.45 -19.06 11.13
CA LEU A 128 -15.35 -19.50 12.20
C LEU A 128 -16.82 -19.18 11.92
N ALA A 129 -17.14 -18.26 11.01
CA ALA A 129 -18.51 -18.00 10.58
C ALA A 129 -19.06 -19.10 9.66
N LEU A 130 -18.21 -19.82 8.90
CA LEU A 130 -18.62 -20.82 7.93
C LEU A 130 -19.55 -21.92 8.49
N PRO A 131 -19.29 -22.56 9.65
CA PRO A 131 -20.20 -23.60 10.18
C PRO A 131 -21.62 -23.08 10.41
N HIS A 132 -21.76 -21.87 10.96
CA HIS A 132 -23.05 -21.23 11.16
C HIS A 132 -23.79 -20.98 9.84
N GLU A 133 -23.09 -20.39 8.85
CA GLU A 133 -23.68 -20.06 7.55
C GLU A 133 -24.18 -21.30 6.81
N PHE A 134 -23.39 -22.36 6.75
CA PHE A 134 -23.71 -23.55 5.94
C PHE A 134 -24.57 -24.60 6.66
N LEU A 135 -24.61 -24.63 8.00
CA LEU A 135 -25.38 -25.57 8.76
C LEU A 135 -26.81 -25.08 9.09
N ILE A 136 -26.92 -23.77 9.41
CA ILE A 136 -28.20 -23.18 9.86
C ILE A 136 -28.84 -22.32 8.77
N GLY A 137 -28.01 -21.65 7.93
CA GLY A 137 -28.51 -20.72 6.92
C GLY A 137 -29.43 -21.37 5.90
N SER A 138 -30.72 -21.05 5.97
CA SER A 138 -31.73 -21.55 5.01
C SER A 138 -31.41 -21.14 3.57
N ASP A 139 -30.81 -19.96 3.38
CA ASP A 139 -30.47 -19.41 2.10
C ASP A 139 -29.33 -20.18 1.41
N PHE A 140 -28.54 -20.96 2.15
CA PHE A 140 -27.47 -21.82 1.62
C PHE A 140 -27.91 -23.24 1.26
N ARG A 141 -29.21 -23.58 1.42
CA ARG A 141 -29.75 -24.91 1.08
C ARG A 141 -29.80 -25.18 -0.43
N PRO A 142 -30.20 -24.22 -1.31
CA PRO A 142 -30.22 -24.47 -2.76
C PRO A 142 -28.83 -24.80 -3.28
N PRO A 143 -28.63 -25.88 -4.07
CA PRO A 143 -27.29 -26.32 -4.52
C PRO A 143 -26.52 -25.24 -5.29
N ALA A 144 -27.21 -24.45 -6.12
CA ALA A 144 -26.57 -23.36 -6.88
C ALA A 144 -26.05 -22.25 -5.97
N VAL A 145 -26.81 -21.84 -4.96
CA VAL A 145 -26.40 -20.82 -3.99
C VAL A 145 -25.23 -21.32 -3.16
N ARG A 146 -25.32 -22.58 -2.70
CA ARG A 146 -24.21 -23.21 -1.97
C ARG A 146 -22.92 -23.25 -2.80
N ALA A 147 -23.01 -23.64 -4.07
CA ALA A 147 -21.89 -23.69 -4.98
C ALA A 147 -21.28 -22.27 -5.22
N PHE A 148 -22.12 -21.25 -5.37
CA PHE A 148 -21.68 -19.86 -5.50
C PHE A 148 -20.85 -19.42 -4.28
N TRP A 149 -21.38 -19.63 -3.06
CA TRP A 149 -20.68 -19.23 -1.84
C TRP A 149 -19.38 -20.00 -1.61
N TRP A 150 -19.38 -21.33 -1.83
CA TRP A 150 -18.12 -22.08 -1.79
C TRP A 150 -17.10 -21.54 -2.80
N GLY A 151 -17.56 -21.20 -4.00
CA GLY A 151 -16.72 -20.57 -5.03
C GLY A 151 -16.17 -19.22 -4.57
N ALA A 152 -16.98 -18.35 -3.95
CA ALA A 152 -16.59 -17.05 -3.45
C ALA A 152 -15.55 -17.17 -2.31
N TYR A 153 -15.77 -18.05 -1.33
CA TYR A 153 -14.80 -18.33 -0.27
C TYR A 153 -13.49 -18.92 -0.81
N ALA A 154 -13.58 -19.89 -1.73
CA ALA A 154 -12.42 -20.50 -2.36
C ALA A 154 -11.62 -19.47 -3.18
N PHE A 155 -12.31 -18.57 -3.90
CA PHE A 155 -11.69 -17.48 -4.65
C PHE A 155 -10.96 -16.49 -3.72
N ALA A 156 -11.60 -16.07 -2.62
CA ALA A 156 -10.99 -15.15 -1.66
C ALA A 156 -9.77 -15.78 -0.97
N ALA A 157 -9.90 -17.02 -0.46
CA ALA A 157 -8.82 -17.75 0.18
C ALA A 157 -7.68 -18.07 -0.81
N GLY A 158 -8.03 -18.53 -2.02
CA GLY A 158 -7.08 -18.80 -3.11
C GLY A 158 -6.32 -17.55 -3.54
N SER A 159 -6.99 -16.41 -3.63
CA SER A 159 -6.34 -15.14 -3.95
C SER A 159 -5.28 -14.76 -2.90
N VAL A 160 -5.60 -14.88 -1.61
CA VAL A 160 -4.62 -14.64 -0.53
C VAL A 160 -3.47 -15.65 -0.62
N LEU A 161 -3.77 -16.93 -0.74
CA LEU A 161 -2.76 -17.99 -0.81
C LEU A 161 -1.81 -17.78 -2.01
N ILE A 162 -2.37 -17.55 -3.19
CA ILE A 162 -1.58 -17.41 -4.43
C ILE A 162 -0.75 -16.12 -4.39
N PHE A 163 -1.38 -14.97 -4.15
CA PHE A 163 -0.71 -13.67 -4.37
C PHE A 163 0.07 -13.16 -3.16
N ARG A 164 -0.30 -13.56 -1.92
CA ARG A 164 0.44 -13.14 -0.73
C ARG A 164 1.42 -14.16 -0.19
N LEU A 165 1.31 -15.43 -0.58
CA LEU A 165 2.22 -16.48 -0.12
C LEU A 165 2.96 -17.14 -1.29
N CYS A 166 2.25 -17.80 -2.20
CA CYS A 166 2.88 -18.61 -3.25
C CYS A 166 3.71 -17.77 -4.22
N LEU A 167 3.17 -16.67 -4.73
CA LEU A 167 3.86 -15.82 -5.70
C LEU A 167 5.11 -15.11 -5.12
N PRO A 168 5.08 -14.49 -3.92
CA PRO A 168 6.28 -13.96 -3.29
C PRO A 168 7.33 -15.03 -3.00
N LEU A 169 6.92 -16.20 -2.50
CA LEU A 169 7.82 -17.32 -2.25
C LEU A 169 8.47 -17.81 -3.54
N TRP A 170 7.66 -18.04 -4.59
CA TRP A 170 8.16 -18.43 -5.90
C TRP A 170 9.17 -17.42 -6.48
N ARG A 171 8.86 -16.12 -6.43
CA ARG A 171 9.77 -15.05 -6.87
C ARG A 171 11.08 -15.08 -6.07
N THR A 172 10.98 -15.18 -4.76
CA THR A 172 12.15 -15.26 -3.87
C THR A 172 13.05 -16.47 -4.20
N LEU A 173 12.46 -17.65 -4.37
CA LEU A 173 13.20 -18.88 -4.69
C LEU A 173 13.79 -18.85 -6.12
N ARG A 174 13.08 -18.22 -7.06
CA ARG A 174 13.52 -18.09 -8.44
C ARG A 174 14.66 -17.10 -8.60
N HIS A 175 14.56 -15.93 -7.95
CA HIS A 175 15.52 -14.85 -8.14
C HIS A 175 16.65 -14.84 -7.11
N ARG A 176 16.48 -15.48 -5.95
CA ARG A 176 17.49 -15.69 -4.89
C ARG A 176 18.33 -14.45 -4.60
N LEU A 177 17.64 -13.33 -4.31
CA LEU A 177 18.31 -12.08 -3.99
C LEU A 177 19.17 -12.18 -2.75
N THR A 178 20.34 -11.56 -2.82
CA THR A 178 21.28 -11.36 -1.69
C THR A 178 21.78 -9.93 -1.69
N VAL A 179 22.13 -9.42 -0.51
CA VAL A 179 22.86 -8.16 -0.38
C VAL A 179 24.25 -8.34 -0.97
N ASP A 180 24.63 -7.49 -1.90
CA ASP A 180 25.96 -7.47 -2.50
C ASP A 180 26.89 -6.57 -1.68
N HIS A 181 26.58 -5.29 -1.61
CA HIS A 181 27.29 -4.30 -0.81
C HIS A 181 26.36 -3.17 -0.38
N ILE A 182 26.85 -2.30 0.49
CA ILE A 182 26.15 -1.13 1.00
C ILE A 182 27.07 0.06 0.92
N ASP A 183 26.59 1.14 0.28
CA ASP A 183 27.33 2.38 0.12
C ASP A 183 26.63 3.54 0.84
N PRO A 184 27.39 4.41 1.51
CA PRO A 184 26.84 5.65 2.05
C PRO A 184 26.57 6.63 0.91
N GLU A 185 25.33 7.20 0.86
CA GLU A 185 24.98 8.22 -0.15
C GLU A 185 25.03 9.65 0.41
N ALA A 186 24.59 9.79 1.67
CA ALA A 186 24.57 11.04 2.39
C ALA A 186 24.48 10.75 3.91
N PRO A 187 24.63 11.73 4.79
CA PRO A 187 24.48 11.52 6.23
C PRO A 187 23.13 10.89 6.58
N GLY A 188 23.18 9.66 7.15
CA GLY A 188 22.00 8.89 7.51
C GLY A 188 21.23 8.32 6.31
N LEU A 189 21.85 8.23 5.12
CA LEU A 189 21.26 7.63 3.92
C LEU A 189 22.23 6.60 3.32
N VAL A 190 21.77 5.38 3.10
CA VAL A 190 22.58 4.29 2.57
C VAL A 190 21.90 3.62 1.39
N SER A 191 22.66 3.31 0.35
CA SER A 191 22.23 2.47 -0.76
C SER A 191 22.63 1.03 -0.52
N VAL A 192 21.67 0.13 -0.67
CA VAL A 192 21.86 -1.32 -0.60
C VAL A 192 21.75 -1.89 -2.00
N TYR A 193 22.82 -2.47 -2.49
CA TYR A 193 22.88 -3.15 -3.76
C TYR A 193 22.54 -4.63 -3.55
N LEU A 194 21.65 -5.12 -4.41
CA LEU A 194 21.11 -6.47 -4.30
C LEU A 194 21.38 -7.21 -5.60
N ARG A 195 22.04 -8.36 -5.52
CA ARG A 195 22.24 -9.27 -6.66
C ARG A 195 21.29 -10.43 -6.63
N GLY A 196 20.92 -10.91 -7.80
CA GLY A 196 20.03 -12.04 -7.93
C GLY A 196 20.18 -12.78 -9.25
N ARG A 197 19.41 -13.84 -9.39
CA ARG A 197 19.39 -14.63 -10.63
C ARG A 197 18.22 -14.21 -11.52
N ARG A 198 18.45 -14.09 -12.84
CA ARG A 198 17.39 -13.85 -13.84
C ARG A 198 16.53 -12.62 -13.50
N LEU A 199 17.14 -11.54 -13.05
CA LEU A 199 16.42 -10.30 -12.73
C LEU A 199 15.81 -9.65 -13.97
N ASP A 200 16.33 -9.96 -15.15
CA ASP A 200 15.73 -9.66 -16.45
C ASP A 200 14.31 -10.20 -16.63
N ARG A 201 13.97 -11.29 -15.89
CA ARG A 201 12.64 -11.90 -15.88
C ARG A 201 11.78 -11.51 -14.68
N LEU A 202 12.28 -10.69 -13.80
CA LEU A 202 11.47 -10.10 -12.73
C LEU A 202 10.67 -8.96 -13.34
N PRO A 203 9.32 -8.98 -13.29
CA PRO A 203 8.47 -7.95 -13.93
C PRO A 203 8.45 -6.65 -13.12
N VAL A 204 9.63 -6.06 -12.93
CA VAL A 204 9.82 -4.83 -12.16
C VAL A 204 10.16 -3.67 -13.09
N ARG A 205 9.68 -2.47 -12.75
CA ARG A 205 9.93 -1.21 -13.46
C ARG A 205 10.49 -0.17 -12.52
N ALA A 206 11.20 0.80 -13.07
CA ALA A 206 11.63 1.99 -12.33
C ALA A 206 10.44 2.69 -11.65
N GLY A 207 10.67 3.23 -10.46
CA GLY A 207 9.63 3.87 -9.65
C GLY A 207 8.80 2.92 -8.78
N GLN A 208 8.90 1.62 -9.00
CA GLN A 208 8.21 0.61 -8.15
C GLN A 208 8.97 0.32 -6.86
N PHE A 209 8.25 -0.26 -5.91
CA PHE A 209 8.79 -0.69 -4.63
C PHE A 209 8.48 -2.17 -4.36
N PHE A 210 9.22 -2.75 -3.42
CA PHE A 210 8.95 -4.06 -2.83
C PHE A 210 8.82 -3.94 -1.33
N VAL A 211 8.20 -4.92 -0.72
CA VAL A 211 8.33 -5.19 0.71
C VAL A 211 9.48 -6.17 0.88
N TRP A 212 10.59 -5.66 1.43
CA TRP A 212 11.84 -6.40 1.60
C TRP A 212 11.91 -7.02 2.99
N ARG A 213 12.32 -8.27 3.08
CA ARG A 213 12.63 -8.97 4.34
C ARG A 213 14.03 -9.53 4.27
N PHE A 214 14.90 -9.02 5.12
CA PHE A 214 16.31 -9.43 5.19
C PHE A 214 16.48 -10.54 6.21
N LEU A 215 17.08 -11.67 5.80
CA LEU A 215 17.26 -12.86 6.63
C LEU A 215 18.59 -12.79 7.38
N ASP A 216 18.76 -11.82 8.25
CA ASP A 216 19.95 -11.57 9.07
C ASP A 216 19.86 -12.17 10.50
N GLY A 217 18.87 -13.00 10.76
CA GLY A 217 18.63 -13.66 12.06
C GLY A 217 17.85 -12.82 13.07
N ARG A 218 17.69 -11.51 12.87
CA ARG A 218 17.00 -10.60 13.80
C ARG A 218 15.78 -9.96 13.13
N GLY A 219 14.56 -10.26 13.62
CA GLY A 219 13.33 -9.65 13.10
C GLY A 219 13.08 -9.92 11.59
N THR A 220 13.45 -11.10 11.12
CA THR A 220 13.37 -11.54 9.71
C THR A 220 11.98 -11.44 9.10
N LEU A 221 10.93 -11.47 9.91
CA LEU A 221 9.54 -11.36 9.45
C LEU A 221 9.10 -9.91 9.18
N ARG A 222 9.89 -8.91 9.61
CA ARG A 222 9.54 -7.51 9.39
C ARG A 222 9.71 -7.14 7.93
N GLY A 223 8.62 -6.78 7.28
CA GLY A 223 8.61 -6.23 5.94
C GLY A 223 8.97 -4.75 5.93
N ASN A 224 9.92 -4.35 5.07
CA ASN A 224 10.33 -2.97 4.88
C ASN A 224 9.98 -2.54 3.46
N PRO A 225 9.03 -1.62 3.25
CA PRO A 225 8.70 -1.12 1.92
C PRO A 225 9.76 -0.09 1.49
N PHE A 226 10.55 -0.42 0.48
CA PHE A 226 11.52 0.50 -0.12
C PHE A 226 11.38 0.48 -1.64
N SER A 227 11.38 1.68 -2.22
CA SER A 227 11.39 1.87 -3.67
C SER A 227 12.78 1.60 -4.24
N LEU A 228 12.81 1.18 -5.50
CA LEU A 228 14.05 1.15 -6.24
C LEU A 228 14.59 2.58 -6.38
N SER A 229 15.89 2.75 -6.17
CA SER A 229 16.61 4.02 -6.33
C SER A 229 17.44 4.09 -7.62
N GLY A 230 17.37 3.04 -8.42
CA GLY A 230 17.95 2.97 -9.76
C GLY A 230 17.07 2.14 -10.70
N PRO A 231 17.27 2.25 -12.01
CA PRO A 231 16.55 1.45 -12.98
C PRO A 231 16.92 -0.03 -12.79
N PRO A 232 15.93 -0.97 -12.88
CA PRO A 232 16.21 -2.39 -12.80
C PRO A 232 16.91 -2.84 -14.09
N ARG A 233 18.23 -2.95 -14.04
CA ARG A 233 19.05 -3.35 -15.20
C ARG A 233 20.04 -4.44 -14.80
N GLY A 234 20.23 -5.40 -15.69
CA GLY A 234 21.19 -6.49 -15.52
C GLY A 234 20.81 -7.44 -14.38
N ASP A 235 21.76 -7.73 -13.51
CA ASP A 235 21.68 -8.70 -12.41
C ASP A 235 21.62 -8.04 -11.02
N ALA A 236 21.40 -6.72 -10.97
CA ALA A 236 21.38 -5.93 -9.75
C ALA A 236 20.14 -5.04 -9.60
N LEU A 237 19.72 -4.86 -8.36
CA LEU A 237 18.71 -3.88 -7.94
C LEU A 237 19.34 -2.98 -6.87
N ARG A 238 18.92 -1.73 -6.81
CA ARG A 238 19.35 -0.79 -5.76
C ARG A 238 18.13 -0.23 -5.03
N ILE A 239 18.21 -0.23 -3.71
CA ILE A 239 17.30 0.50 -2.84
C ILE A 239 18.13 1.45 -1.98
N THR A 240 17.54 2.57 -1.58
CA THR A 240 18.22 3.54 -0.70
C THR A 240 17.35 3.84 0.50
N VAL A 241 17.94 3.76 1.68
CA VAL A 241 17.24 3.75 2.95
C VAL A 241 17.70 4.89 3.82
N LYS A 242 16.76 5.73 4.28
CA LYS A 242 17.03 6.75 5.31
C LYS A 242 17.00 6.10 6.69
N VAL A 243 18.06 6.27 7.44
CA VAL A 243 18.21 5.73 8.80
C VAL A 243 17.46 6.63 9.76
N VAL A 244 16.27 6.21 10.18
CA VAL A 244 15.39 7.00 11.06
C VAL A 244 14.92 6.25 12.31
N GLY A 245 15.29 4.97 12.45
CA GLY A 245 14.90 4.13 13.60
C GLY A 245 15.43 2.71 13.45
N ASP A 246 15.14 1.85 14.42
CA ASP A 246 15.73 0.50 14.59
C ASP A 246 15.67 -0.35 13.30
N GLY A 247 14.55 -0.33 12.59
CA GLY A 247 14.40 -1.10 11.36
C GLY A 247 15.36 -0.66 10.26
N SER A 248 15.47 0.64 10.01
CA SER A 248 16.34 1.22 8.99
C SER A 248 17.81 1.17 9.40
N SER A 249 18.12 1.35 10.69
CA SER A 249 19.49 1.17 11.22
C SER A 249 19.99 -0.26 11.01
N ARG A 250 19.09 -1.24 11.18
CA ARG A 250 19.41 -2.65 10.91
C ARG A 250 19.71 -2.89 9.44
N VAL A 251 18.93 -2.28 8.53
CA VAL A 251 19.18 -2.41 7.09
C VAL A 251 20.53 -1.80 6.70
N ALA A 252 20.91 -0.68 7.30
CA ALA A 252 22.22 -0.05 7.09
C ALA A 252 23.40 -0.90 7.61
N ALA A 253 23.14 -1.86 8.51
CA ALA A 253 24.16 -2.74 9.12
C ALA A 253 24.15 -4.18 8.54
N LEU A 254 23.43 -4.42 7.43
CA LEU A 254 23.40 -5.74 6.79
C LEU A 254 24.77 -6.13 6.26
N ARG A 255 25.02 -7.43 6.21
CA ARG A 255 26.28 -7.98 5.67
C ARG A 255 26.10 -8.45 4.23
N PRO A 256 27.10 -8.32 3.37
CA PRO A 256 27.13 -9.00 2.07
C PRO A 256 26.78 -10.49 2.21
N GLY A 257 26.02 -11.02 1.25
CA GLY A 257 25.52 -12.40 1.28
C GLY A 257 24.21 -12.59 2.07
N THR A 258 23.72 -11.58 2.80
CA THR A 258 22.41 -11.68 3.48
C THR A 258 21.31 -11.97 2.47
N ARG A 259 20.56 -13.05 2.67
CA ARG A 259 19.44 -13.44 1.80
C ARG A 259 18.25 -12.50 1.98
N VAL A 260 17.52 -12.27 0.90
CA VAL A 260 16.40 -11.32 0.87
C VAL A 260 15.15 -11.99 0.33
N LEU A 261 14.06 -11.92 1.08
CA LEU A 261 12.73 -12.26 0.58
C LEU A 261 12.07 -11.01 0.02
N ILE A 262 11.36 -11.15 -1.09
CA ILE A 262 10.67 -10.04 -1.77
C ILE A 262 9.18 -10.31 -1.91
N GLU A 263 8.40 -9.28 -1.69
CA GLU A 263 6.97 -9.24 -1.99
C GLU A 263 6.71 -7.99 -2.84
N GLY A 264 6.16 -8.16 -4.02
CA GLY A 264 6.03 -7.11 -5.03
C GLY A 264 6.45 -7.63 -6.42
N PRO A 265 6.67 -6.75 -7.42
CA PRO A 265 6.74 -5.29 -7.31
C PRO A 265 5.38 -4.64 -7.15
N TYR A 266 5.35 -3.48 -6.50
CA TYR A 266 4.20 -2.65 -6.22
C TYR A 266 4.44 -1.21 -6.68
N GLY A 267 3.38 -0.41 -6.76
CA GLY A 267 3.45 0.98 -7.17
C GLY A 267 3.06 1.20 -8.64
N ARG A 268 2.47 2.36 -8.89
CA ARG A 268 1.95 2.77 -10.20
C ARG A 268 2.79 3.85 -10.86
N MET A 269 3.71 4.46 -10.12
CA MET A 269 4.57 5.54 -10.60
C MET A 269 5.70 4.95 -11.46
N THR A 270 5.39 4.60 -12.69
CA THR A 270 6.28 3.93 -13.65
C THR A 270 6.16 4.57 -15.03
N ALA A 271 7.01 4.15 -15.97
CA ALA A 271 6.91 4.57 -17.37
C ALA A 271 5.53 4.28 -18.00
N ALA A 272 4.75 3.34 -17.48
CA ALA A 272 3.39 3.07 -17.96
C ALA A 272 2.39 4.20 -17.65
N SER A 273 2.67 5.06 -16.67
CA SER A 273 1.87 6.24 -16.35
C SER A 273 2.33 7.51 -17.05
N TYR A 274 3.40 7.46 -17.82
CA TYR A 274 3.95 8.59 -18.57
C TYR A 274 3.12 8.82 -19.84
N ALA A 275 2.55 10.04 -19.95
CA ALA A 275 1.72 10.40 -21.10
C ALA A 275 2.52 10.94 -22.29
N GLY A 276 3.84 11.13 -22.10
CA GLY A 276 4.74 11.72 -23.11
C GLY A 276 4.94 13.24 -22.93
N GLY A 277 6.04 13.73 -23.42
CA GLY A 277 6.41 15.16 -23.34
C GLY A 277 7.35 15.51 -22.17
N PRO A 278 7.33 16.76 -21.71
CA PRO A 278 8.18 17.21 -20.62
C PRO A 278 7.75 16.62 -19.27
N VAL A 279 8.72 16.50 -18.35
CA VAL A 279 8.52 15.97 -16.99
C VAL A 279 8.97 16.97 -15.94
N THR A 280 8.18 17.14 -14.89
CA THR A 280 8.62 17.86 -13.68
C THR A 280 8.53 16.90 -12.49
N MET A 281 9.64 16.68 -11.84
CA MET A 281 9.73 15.81 -10.68
C MET A 281 10.01 16.63 -9.43
N LEU A 282 9.24 16.40 -8.37
CA LEU A 282 9.42 17.09 -7.09
C LEU A 282 9.72 16.06 -6.00
N ALA A 283 10.94 16.12 -5.49
CA ALA A 283 11.47 15.23 -4.45
C ALA A 283 11.61 15.96 -3.12
N CYS A 284 11.28 15.29 -2.01
CA CYS A 284 11.66 15.78 -0.68
C CYS A 284 12.40 14.68 0.10
N GLY A 285 13.66 14.96 0.46
CA GLY A 285 14.52 14.01 1.17
C GLY A 285 14.67 12.69 0.41
N VAL A 286 14.46 11.56 1.10
CA VAL A 286 14.55 10.21 0.49
C VAL A 286 13.50 9.94 -0.61
N GLY A 287 12.52 10.83 -0.78
CA GLY A 287 11.58 10.78 -1.90
C GLY A 287 12.24 10.93 -3.29
N VAL A 288 13.51 11.31 -3.34
CA VAL A 288 14.29 11.32 -4.58
C VAL A 288 14.49 9.91 -5.16
N THR A 289 14.46 8.86 -4.35
CA THR A 289 14.80 7.49 -4.76
C THR A 289 13.98 6.96 -5.95
N PRO A 290 12.63 6.89 -5.92
CA PRO A 290 11.88 6.44 -7.08
C PRO A 290 11.95 7.42 -8.25
N LEU A 291 12.12 8.71 -7.98
CA LEU A 291 12.22 9.74 -9.03
C LEU A 291 13.55 9.64 -9.78
N LEU A 292 14.64 9.35 -9.08
CA LEU A 292 15.93 9.08 -9.72
C LEU A 292 15.84 7.85 -10.63
N ALA A 293 15.23 6.76 -10.16
CA ALA A 293 15.01 5.58 -11.00
C ALA A 293 14.20 5.92 -12.27
N LEU A 294 13.17 6.78 -12.14
CA LEU A 294 12.37 7.25 -13.28
C LEU A 294 13.14 8.19 -14.20
N LEU A 295 14.01 9.07 -13.67
CA LEU A 295 14.88 9.94 -14.50
C LEU A 295 15.77 9.11 -15.41
N TRP A 296 16.22 7.95 -14.97
CA TRP A 296 16.99 7.02 -15.79
C TRP A 296 16.14 6.27 -16.84
N ASP A 297 14.88 5.97 -16.53
CA ASP A 297 14.05 5.03 -17.30
C ASP A 297 13.08 5.70 -18.29
N LEU A 298 12.54 6.89 -17.92
CA LEU A 298 11.55 7.56 -18.75
C LEU A 298 12.13 8.05 -20.08
N PRO A 299 11.40 7.91 -21.19
CA PRO A 299 11.86 8.31 -22.53
C PRO A 299 11.56 9.79 -22.84
N TYR A 300 11.79 10.70 -21.88
CA TYR A 300 11.69 12.15 -22.13
C TYR A 300 12.82 12.61 -23.05
N GLY A 301 12.56 13.63 -23.87
CA GLY A 301 13.56 14.23 -24.76
C GLY A 301 14.65 14.98 -23.98
N LEU A 302 15.80 15.20 -24.65
CA LEU A 302 16.92 15.96 -24.08
C LEU A 302 16.45 17.34 -23.60
N GLY A 303 16.79 17.72 -22.37
CA GLY A 303 16.39 18.97 -21.75
C GLY A 303 14.89 19.09 -21.37
N LYS A 304 14.13 18.01 -21.45
CA LYS A 304 12.69 18.00 -21.16
C LYS A 304 12.35 17.48 -19.76
N ALA A 305 13.31 17.38 -18.86
CA ALA A 305 13.08 16.97 -17.48
C ALA A 305 13.58 18.05 -16.50
N THR A 306 12.80 18.34 -15.48
CA THR A 306 13.16 19.20 -14.35
C THR A 306 13.03 18.40 -13.06
N LEU A 307 14.07 18.37 -12.22
CA LEU A 307 14.02 17.82 -10.88
C LEU A 307 14.14 18.95 -9.85
N VAL A 308 13.08 19.19 -9.11
CA VAL A 308 13.06 20.01 -7.90
C VAL A 308 13.39 19.13 -6.72
N TYR A 309 14.54 19.32 -6.10
CA TYR A 309 14.98 18.46 -5.00
C TYR A 309 15.10 19.26 -3.70
N ARG A 310 14.19 18.96 -2.78
CA ARG A 310 14.11 19.63 -1.49
C ARG A 310 14.78 18.82 -0.39
N THR A 311 15.73 19.45 0.31
CA THR A 311 16.39 18.91 1.50
C THR A 311 16.37 19.94 2.63
N ARG A 312 16.63 19.53 3.88
CA ARG A 312 16.72 20.46 5.00
C ARG A 312 18.11 21.10 5.05
N HIS A 313 19.14 20.33 4.75
CA HIS A 313 20.54 20.75 4.76
C HIS A 313 21.22 20.37 3.44
N PRO A 314 22.22 21.14 2.96
CA PRO A 314 22.93 20.83 1.73
C PRO A 314 23.57 19.43 1.73
N GLN A 315 24.07 18.97 2.88
CA GLN A 315 24.71 17.66 3.03
C GLN A 315 23.74 16.49 2.90
N GLU A 316 22.42 16.73 2.94
CA GLU A 316 21.40 15.70 2.75
C GLU A 316 21.09 15.43 1.27
N VAL A 317 21.71 16.16 0.33
CA VAL A 317 21.56 15.91 -1.11
C VAL A 317 22.25 14.59 -1.45
N ALA A 318 21.44 13.60 -1.79
CA ALA A 318 21.92 12.29 -2.19
C ALA A 318 22.08 12.20 -3.71
N PHE A 319 22.90 11.24 -4.16
CA PHE A 319 23.10 10.91 -5.57
C PHE A 319 23.66 12.08 -6.41
N LEU A 320 24.45 12.94 -5.82
CA LEU A 320 24.92 14.16 -6.49
C LEU A 320 25.61 13.84 -7.82
N ALA A 321 26.53 12.90 -7.84
CA ALA A 321 27.25 12.50 -9.06
C ALA A 321 26.31 11.95 -10.15
N GLU A 322 25.28 11.17 -9.79
CA GLU A 322 24.30 10.68 -10.77
C GLU A 322 23.39 11.81 -11.30
N LEU A 323 23.00 12.72 -10.43
CA LEU A 323 22.18 13.88 -10.81
C LEU A 323 22.97 14.84 -11.73
N GLU A 324 24.25 15.08 -11.44
CA GLU A 324 25.15 15.88 -12.30
C GLU A 324 25.34 15.19 -13.66
N TRP A 325 25.55 13.88 -13.67
CA TRP A 325 25.63 13.12 -14.92
C TRP A 325 24.33 13.24 -15.75
N LEU A 326 23.17 13.14 -15.11
CA LEU A 326 21.87 13.30 -15.79
C LEU A 326 21.66 14.72 -16.29
N ALA A 327 22.13 15.72 -15.56
CA ALA A 327 22.09 17.13 -16.00
C ALA A 327 22.95 17.33 -17.25
N GLU A 328 24.16 16.80 -17.26
CA GLU A 328 25.11 16.95 -18.38
C GLU A 328 24.68 16.17 -19.63
N HIS A 329 24.27 14.87 -19.45
CA HIS A 329 24.08 13.98 -20.61
C HIS A 329 22.63 13.86 -21.07
N ARG A 330 21.65 14.16 -20.19
CA ARG A 330 20.22 14.15 -20.53
C ARG A 330 19.55 15.52 -20.39
N GLY A 331 20.33 16.56 -20.07
CA GLY A 331 19.85 17.93 -19.93
C GLY A 331 18.79 18.07 -18.80
N VAL A 332 18.87 17.26 -17.76
CA VAL A 332 17.97 17.36 -16.60
C VAL A 332 18.25 18.66 -15.86
N ARG A 333 17.26 19.53 -15.78
CA ARG A 333 17.39 20.76 -15.01
C ARG A 333 17.23 20.46 -13.52
N LEU A 334 18.30 20.64 -12.75
CA LEU A 334 18.29 20.47 -11.30
C LEU A 334 17.93 21.79 -10.61
N VAL A 335 16.95 21.76 -9.72
CA VAL A 335 16.51 22.90 -8.90
C VAL A 335 16.61 22.49 -7.43
N PRO A 336 17.75 22.70 -6.77
CA PRO A 336 17.91 22.41 -5.36
C PRO A 336 17.15 23.45 -4.53
N LEU A 337 16.36 22.96 -3.56
CA LEU A 337 15.65 23.78 -2.58
C LEU A 337 16.09 23.34 -1.18
N VAL A 338 16.93 24.13 -0.53
CA VAL A 338 17.52 23.80 0.76
C VAL A 338 16.90 24.66 1.87
N GLY A 339 16.74 24.10 3.05
CA GLY A 339 16.29 24.84 4.23
C GLY A 339 15.09 24.25 4.96
N PRO A 340 14.69 24.81 6.11
CA PRO A 340 13.47 24.42 6.79
C PRO A 340 12.25 24.78 5.94
N ARG A 341 11.11 24.15 6.19
CA ARG A 341 9.85 24.43 5.48
C ARG A 341 9.30 25.81 5.90
N ALA A 342 8.82 26.60 4.95
CA ALA A 342 8.28 27.93 5.19
C ALA A 342 7.07 27.91 6.15
N ALA A 343 6.10 27.05 5.87
CA ALA A 343 4.91 26.87 6.67
C ALA A 343 4.33 25.45 6.49
N ALA A 344 3.47 25.02 7.39
CA ALA A 344 2.82 23.69 7.33
C ALA A 344 2.01 23.47 6.04
N GLY A 345 1.48 24.53 5.44
CA GLY A 345 0.70 24.51 4.20
C GLY A 345 1.51 24.68 2.91
N SER A 346 2.80 25.08 2.99
CA SER A 346 3.65 25.34 1.84
C SER A 346 4.59 24.17 1.53
N TRP A 347 5.02 24.04 0.29
CA TRP A 347 6.05 23.09 -0.12
C TRP A 347 7.45 23.74 -0.20
N LEU A 348 7.51 25.07 -0.13
CA LEU A 348 8.73 25.86 -0.27
C LEU A 348 9.58 25.86 1.01
N PRO A 349 10.90 26.09 0.90
CA PRO A 349 11.76 26.45 2.04
C PRO A 349 11.43 27.83 2.59
N ALA A 350 11.85 28.09 3.82
CA ALA A 350 11.60 29.36 4.52
C ALA A 350 12.19 30.60 3.79
N GLU A 351 13.27 30.41 3.07
CA GLU A 351 13.89 31.46 2.21
C GLU A 351 12.90 32.00 1.15
N TYR A 352 11.95 31.18 0.73
CA TYR A 352 10.93 31.52 -0.26
C TYR A 352 9.54 31.70 0.34
N ALA A 353 9.44 32.08 1.61
CA ALA A 353 8.18 32.21 2.34
C ALA A 353 7.23 33.26 1.74
N ASP A 354 7.79 34.28 1.10
CA ASP A 354 7.03 35.36 0.46
C ASP A 354 6.46 34.99 -0.91
N TYR A 355 6.85 33.82 -1.46
CA TYR A 355 6.34 33.36 -2.72
C TYR A 355 5.07 32.53 -2.54
N ASP A 356 4.10 32.72 -3.44
CA ASP A 356 2.96 31.83 -3.57
C ASP A 356 3.40 30.46 -4.11
N ASP A 357 2.92 29.39 -3.48
CA ASP A 357 3.23 28.01 -3.83
C ASP A 357 2.98 27.67 -5.32
N ALA A 358 1.89 28.19 -5.89
CA ALA A 358 1.51 27.95 -7.28
C ALA A 358 2.36 28.82 -8.23
N GLY A 359 2.60 30.07 -7.87
CA GLY A 359 3.46 30.99 -8.61
C GLY A 359 4.90 30.50 -8.68
N ALA A 360 5.46 30.03 -7.56
CA ALA A 360 6.79 29.43 -7.52
C ALA A 360 6.92 28.20 -8.46
N LEU A 361 5.89 27.35 -8.47
CA LEU A 361 5.87 26.16 -9.34
C LEU A 361 5.83 26.57 -10.83
N ARG A 362 5.04 27.59 -11.17
CA ARG A 362 4.98 28.15 -12.53
C ARG A 362 6.28 28.83 -12.94
N SER A 363 6.96 29.51 -12.02
CA SER A 363 8.27 30.11 -12.29
C SER A 363 9.36 29.06 -12.56
N ILE A 364 9.30 27.91 -11.90
CA ILE A 364 10.19 26.78 -12.14
C ILE A 364 9.87 26.11 -13.49
N SER A 365 8.62 25.89 -13.80
CA SER A 365 8.16 25.25 -15.05
C SER A 365 6.95 25.99 -15.59
N PRO A 366 7.14 26.99 -16.48
CA PRO A 366 6.05 27.85 -16.96
C PRO A 366 4.91 27.11 -17.65
N ASP A 367 5.21 26.05 -18.36
CA ASP A 367 4.30 25.18 -19.11
C ASP A 367 3.91 23.89 -18.36
N ILE A 368 4.04 23.87 -17.04
CA ILE A 368 3.88 22.69 -16.19
C ILE A 368 2.51 21.97 -16.37
N ALA A 369 1.47 22.69 -16.81
CA ALA A 369 0.17 22.08 -17.10
C ALA A 369 0.23 21.03 -18.22
N ALA A 370 1.26 21.10 -19.09
CA ALA A 370 1.51 20.14 -20.16
C ALA A 370 2.46 19.00 -19.72
N HIS A 371 3.09 19.10 -18.54
CA HIS A 371 4.05 18.13 -18.05
C HIS A 371 3.38 16.93 -17.35
N ASP A 372 4.05 15.79 -17.37
CA ASP A 372 3.84 14.76 -16.36
C ASP A 372 4.57 15.17 -15.07
N VAL A 373 3.83 15.30 -13.98
CA VAL A 373 4.33 15.78 -12.69
C VAL A 373 4.39 14.62 -11.70
N TYR A 374 5.61 14.27 -11.26
CA TYR A 374 5.87 13.21 -10.32
C TYR A 374 6.29 13.77 -8.97
N VAL A 375 5.62 13.37 -7.91
CA VAL A 375 5.87 13.93 -6.56
C VAL A 375 6.12 12.81 -5.56
N CYS A 376 7.24 12.89 -4.83
CA CYS A 376 7.55 11.93 -3.79
C CYS A 376 8.22 12.59 -2.58
N GLY A 377 7.66 12.32 -1.40
CA GLY A 377 8.12 12.88 -0.13
C GLY A 377 7.10 12.70 0.99
N PRO A 378 7.26 13.39 2.13
CA PRO A 378 6.33 13.33 3.26
C PRO A 378 4.90 13.78 2.88
N ASP A 379 3.87 13.10 3.41
CA ASP A 379 2.46 13.31 3.04
C ASP A 379 1.99 14.77 3.09
N ALA A 380 2.34 15.48 4.16
CA ALA A 380 1.94 16.89 4.30
C ALA A 380 2.61 17.80 3.25
N TRP A 381 3.83 17.44 2.82
CA TRP A 381 4.55 18.19 1.79
C TRP A 381 4.01 17.85 0.39
N THR A 382 3.83 16.57 0.09
CA THR A 382 3.24 16.14 -1.19
C THR A 382 1.84 16.71 -1.39
N THR A 383 1.04 16.81 -0.33
CA THR A 383 -0.30 17.43 -0.37
C THR A 383 -0.22 18.92 -0.76
N SER A 384 0.79 19.66 -0.27
CA SER A 384 1.00 21.06 -0.64
C SER A 384 1.41 21.20 -2.11
N VAL A 385 2.35 20.36 -2.58
CA VAL A 385 2.74 20.31 -4.00
C VAL A 385 1.54 20.00 -4.90
N PHE A 386 0.71 19.02 -4.53
CA PHE A 386 -0.48 18.66 -5.31
C PHE A 386 -1.50 19.79 -5.39
N ARG A 387 -1.66 20.56 -4.32
CA ARG A 387 -2.52 21.75 -4.31
C ARG A 387 -1.97 22.80 -5.28
N ALA A 388 -0.68 23.09 -5.21
CA ALA A 388 -0.01 24.03 -6.11
C ALA A 388 -0.11 23.58 -7.57
N ALA A 389 0.18 22.32 -7.87
CA ALA A 389 0.13 21.76 -9.22
C ALA A 389 -1.29 21.85 -9.83
N ARG A 390 -2.32 21.57 -9.04
CA ARG A 390 -3.71 21.73 -9.49
C ARG A 390 -4.08 23.20 -9.74
N ALA A 391 -3.60 24.11 -8.88
CA ALA A 391 -3.87 25.54 -9.03
C ALA A 391 -3.22 26.12 -10.30
N VAL A 392 -2.12 25.54 -10.78
CA VAL A 392 -1.48 25.93 -12.07
C VAL A 392 -1.98 25.12 -13.26
N GLY A 393 -3.04 24.31 -13.09
CA GLY A 393 -3.74 23.64 -14.17
C GLY A 393 -3.21 22.26 -14.57
N VAL A 394 -2.37 21.60 -13.76
CA VAL A 394 -1.92 20.24 -14.06
C VAL A 394 -3.11 19.27 -13.99
N PRO A 395 -3.41 18.54 -15.07
CA PRO A 395 -4.52 17.60 -15.10
C PRO A 395 -4.33 16.44 -14.10
N PRO A 396 -5.38 15.93 -13.46
CA PRO A 396 -5.28 14.80 -12.51
C PRO A 396 -4.59 13.55 -13.09
N GLY A 397 -4.78 13.27 -14.38
CA GLY A 397 -4.17 12.14 -15.06
C GLY A 397 -2.66 12.26 -15.30
N ARG A 398 -2.11 13.47 -15.18
CA ARG A 398 -0.67 13.77 -15.31
C ARG A 398 0.01 14.05 -13.96
N LEU A 399 -0.71 13.87 -12.86
CA LEU A 399 -0.22 14.14 -11.52
C LEU A 399 -0.04 12.83 -10.76
N HIS A 400 1.21 12.40 -10.60
CA HIS A 400 1.61 11.11 -10.06
C HIS A 400 2.25 11.25 -8.68
N ARG A 401 1.92 10.36 -7.76
CA ARG A 401 2.56 10.30 -6.44
C ARG A 401 2.78 8.87 -5.99
N GLU A 402 3.81 8.69 -5.19
CA GLU A 402 4.01 7.52 -4.34
C GLU A 402 3.99 7.97 -2.88
N GLN A 403 3.28 7.26 -2.01
CA GLN A 403 3.22 7.54 -0.58
C GLN A 403 4.01 6.50 0.19
N PHE A 404 4.91 6.96 1.08
CA PHE A 404 5.69 6.09 1.97
C PHE A 404 5.04 5.88 3.34
N GLY A 405 3.76 6.22 3.50
CA GLY A 405 3.01 6.09 4.74
C GLY A 405 2.33 4.71 4.86
N TRP A 406 2.85 3.88 5.75
CA TRP A 406 2.22 2.62 6.17
C TRP A 406 1.89 2.65 7.66
#